data_11ffdb6db9d4bea1ecd1b6d68d2b5a24
#
_entry.id   11ffdb6db9d4bea1ecd1b6d68d2b5a24
#
_cell.length_a   1.000
_cell.length_b   1.000
_cell.length_c   1.000
_cell.angle_alpha   90.00
_cell.angle_beta   90.00
_cell.angle_gamma   90.00
#
_symmetry.space_group_name_H-M   'P 1'
#
loop_
_entity.id
_entity.type
_entity.pdbx_description
1 polymer ?
#
loop_
_entity_poly.entity_id
_entity_poly.type
_entity_poly.pdbx_seq_one_letter_code
_entity_poly.pdbx_strand_id
1 'polypeptide(L)'
;NKDIDVVIVGTPDHWHCLQMVAACEAGKDVYCEKPLGNSIEECNIMVRAAEKYNRVVQVGQWQRSDPHWQDAMDFVHSGKLGKIRTVRVFSYQGWCPSIPVKPDEPVPAGVDYDMWLGPAPKRPFNRNRFHFTFRWFWDYAGGLMTDWGVHLLDYALYGMNVTAPKSIMASGGKFGYPDDACETPDLLQTIYTFDGFTVMWDHALGIDDGAYGRSE
;
A
#
# COMPACT_ATOMS: atom_id res chain seq x y z
N ASN A 1 7.91 -23.43 -15.10
CA ASN A 1 8.83 -24.42 -14.60
C ASN A 1 8.13 -25.36 -13.62
N LYS A 2 8.29 -26.69 -13.78
CA LYS A 2 7.62 -27.69 -12.94
C LYS A 2 8.27 -27.84 -11.55
N ASP A 3 9.50 -27.37 -11.40
CA ASP A 3 10.29 -27.48 -10.18
C ASP A 3 10.08 -26.29 -9.21
N ILE A 4 9.17 -25.38 -9.54
CA ILE A 4 8.78 -24.26 -8.70
C ILE A 4 7.41 -24.56 -8.10
N ASP A 5 7.28 -24.50 -6.78
CA ASP A 5 6.03 -24.68 -6.04
C ASP A 5 5.42 -23.36 -5.61
N VAL A 6 6.27 -22.37 -5.25
CA VAL A 6 5.86 -21.08 -4.72
C VAL A 6 6.52 -19.94 -5.50
N VAL A 7 5.77 -18.88 -5.75
CA VAL A 7 6.26 -17.64 -6.37
C VAL A 7 6.18 -16.50 -5.37
N ILE A 8 7.26 -15.74 -5.24
CA ILE A 8 7.27 -14.48 -4.49
C ILE A 8 7.12 -13.33 -5.48
N VAL A 9 6.04 -12.57 -5.35
CA VAL A 9 5.77 -11.37 -6.15
C VAL A 9 6.19 -10.15 -5.34
N GLY A 10 7.33 -9.54 -5.68
CA GLY A 10 7.92 -8.37 -5.02
C GLY A 10 8.31 -7.27 -6.00
N THR A 11 7.59 -7.16 -7.09
CA THR A 11 7.73 -6.13 -8.14
C THR A 11 7.08 -4.81 -7.71
N PRO A 12 7.14 -3.74 -8.52
CA PRO A 12 6.26 -2.59 -8.33
C PRO A 12 4.77 -2.97 -8.38
N ASP A 13 3.94 -2.21 -7.68
CA ASP A 13 2.55 -2.52 -7.37
C ASP A 13 1.70 -2.86 -8.61
N HIS A 14 1.88 -2.13 -9.71
CA HIS A 14 1.15 -2.31 -10.97
C HIS A 14 1.39 -3.66 -11.65
N TRP A 15 2.40 -4.41 -11.24
CA TRP A 15 2.69 -5.75 -11.73
C TRP A 15 2.07 -6.87 -10.89
N HIS A 16 1.68 -6.60 -9.66
CA HIS A 16 1.27 -7.63 -8.69
C HIS A 16 0.14 -8.51 -9.21
N CYS A 17 -0.92 -7.89 -9.73
CA CYS A 17 -2.09 -8.62 -10.20
C CYS A 17 -1.76 -9.62 -11.31
N LEU A 18 -1.08 -9.16 -12.37
CA LEU A 18 -0.74 -10.04 -13.51
C LEU A 18 0.14 -11.21 -13.09
N GLN A 19 1.16 -10.95 -12.28
CA GLN A 19 2.10 -11.99 -11.85
C GLN A 19 1.45 -12.99 -10.91
N MET A 20 0.64 -12.52 -9.96
CA MET A 20 -0.08 -13.41 -9.05
C MET A 20 -1.09 -14.30 -9.80
N VAL A 21 -1.89 -13.72 -10.69
CA VAL A 21 -2.86 -14.48 -11.50
C VAL A 21 -2.16 -15.54 -12.34
N ALA A 22 -1.08 -15.15 -13.05
CA ALA A 22 -0.30 -16.09 -13.87
C ALA A 22 0.32 -17.23 -13.04
N ALA A 23 0.79 -16.94 -11.82
CA ALA A 23 1.30 -17.96 -10.91
C ALA A 23 0.20 -18.92 -10.46
N CYS A 24 -0.98 -18.41 -10.08
CA CYS A 24 -2.14 -19.23 -9.72
C CYS A 24 -2.60 -20.12 -10.89
N GLU A 25 -2.66 -19.57 -12.11
CA GLU A 25 -2.98 -20.34 -13.34
C GLU A 25 -1.97 -21.46 -13.62
N ALA A 26 -0.69 -21.20 -13.31
CA ALA A 26 0.37 -22.21 -13.44
C ALA A 26 0.39 -23.22 -12.28
N GLY A 27 -0.58 -23.18 -11.37
CA GLY A 27 -0.71 -24.09 -10.24
C GLY A 27 0.28 -23.83 -9.09
N LYS A 28 0.81 -22.60 -8.97
CA LYS A 28 1.77 -22.22 -7.93
C LYS A 28 1.09 -21.49 -6.79
N ASP A 29 1.57 -21.71 -5.58
CA ASP A 29 1.20 -20.88 -4.43
C ASP A 29 1.98 -19.56 -4.48
N VAL A 30 1.48 -18.51 -3.83
CA VAL A 30 2.03 -17.16 -3.99
C VAL A 30 2.20 -16.45 -2.67
N TYR A 31 3.37 -15.86 -2.48
CA TYR A 31 3.55 -14.75 -1.53
C TYR A 31 3.57 -13.45 -2.33
N CYS A 32 2.56 -12.61 -2.16
CA CYS A 32 2.46 -11.34 -2.86
C CYS A 32 2.72 -10.17 -1.92
N GLU A 33 3.70 -9.33 -2.27
CA GLU A 33 3.98 -8.13 -1.49
C GLU A 33 2.80 -7.16 -1.47
N LYS A 34 2.80 -6.32 -0.45
CA LYS A 34 1.85 -5.21 -0.29
C LYS A 34 2.28 -4.00 -1.18
N PRO A 35 1.33 -3.17 -1.59
CA PRO A 35 -0.13 -3.37 -1.59
C PRO A 35 -0.52 -4.49 -2.54
N LEU A 36 -1.63 -5.18 -2.26
CA LEU A 36 -2.02 -6.36 -3.03
C LEU A 36 -2.16 -6.06 -4.53
N GLY A 37 -2.78 -4.97 -4.89
CA GLY A 37 -2.92 -4.51 -6.29
C GLY A 37 -2.98 -3.00 -6.40
N ASN A 38 -2.86 -2.48 -7.60
CA ASN A 38 -2.89 -1.05 -7.89
C ASN A 38 -4.32 -0.46 -7.98
N SER A 39 -5.33 -1.32 -7.99
CA SER A 39 -6.74 -0.95 -7.97
C SER A 39 -7.59 -1.94 -7.18
N ILE A 40 -8.79 -1.51 -6.77
CA ILE A 40 -9.75 -2.39 -6.09
C ILE A 40 -10.16 -3.55 -7.00
N GLU A 41 -10.33 -3.31 -8.30
CA GLU A 41 -10.70 -4.38 -9.25
C GLU A 41 -9.59 -5.42 -9.39
N GLU A 42 -8.32 -5.00 -9.43
CA GLU A 42 -7.20 -5.94 -9.41
C GLU A 42 -7.21 -6.82 -8.16
N CYS A 43 -7.42 -6.23 -6.97
CA CYS A 43 -7.54 -7.01 -5.73
C CYS A 43 -8.66 -8.06 -5.82
N ASN A 44 -9.83 -7.69 -6.37
CA ASN A 44 -10.94 -8.60 -6.57
C ASN A 44 -10.60 -9.73 -7.56
N ILE A 45 -9.89 -9.41 -8.65
CA ILE A 45 -9.42 -10.41 -9.62
C ILE A 45 -8.46 -11.39 -8.96
N MET A 46 -7.53 -10.90 -8.15
CA MET A 46 -6.54 -11.72 -7.45
C MET A 46 -7.21 -12.70 -6.46
N VAL A 47 -8.21 -12.24 -5.70
CA VAL A 47 -8.99 -13.12 -4.80
C VAL A 47 -9.69 -14.21 -5.61
N ARG A 48 -10.41 -13.83 -6.69
CA ARG A 48 -11.09 -14.80 -7.57
C ARG A 48 -10.11 -15.80 -8.22
N ALA A 49 -8.90 -15.37 -8.56
CA ALA A 49 -7.89 -16.26 -9.12
C ALA A 49 -7.40 -17.28 -8.09
N ALA A 50 -7.10 -16.86 -6.86
CA ALA A 50 -6.70 -17.75 -5.78
C ALA A 50 -7.76 -18.84 -5.53
N GLU A 51 -9.04 -18.43 -5.45
CA GLU A 51 -10.18 -19.35 -5.28
C GLU A 51 -10.34 -20.30 -6.48
N LYS A 52 -10.38 -19.76 -7.71
CA LYS A 52 -10.59 -20.51 -8.96
C LYS A 52 -9.56 -21.61 -9.17
N TYR A 53 -8.30 -21.30 -8.89
CA TYR A 53 -7.19 -22.24 -9.09
C TYR A 53 -6.84 -23.03 -7.83
N ASN A 54 -7.57 -22.81 -6.73
CA ASN A 54 -7.35 -23.44 -5.43
C ASN A 54 -5.88 -23.32 -4.97
N ARG A 55 -5.35 -22.10 -4.95
CA ARG A 55 -3.98 -21.80 -4.54
C ARG A 55 -3.94 -21.15 -3.19
N VAL A 56 -2.87 -21.42 -2.45
CA VAL A 56 -2.57 -20.71 -1.21
C VAL A 56 -1.89 -19.40 -1.57
N VAL A 57 -2.46 -18.29 -1.11
CA VAL A 57 -1.91 -16.96 -1.33
C VAL A 57 -1.75 -16.24 0.01
N GLN A 58 -0.54 -15.79 0.28
CA GLN A 58 -0.22 -14.94 1.44
C GLN A 58 0.11 -13.54 0.96
N VAL A 59 -0.56 -12.53 1.52
CA VAL A 59 -0.22 -11.12 1.31
C VAL A 59 0.82 -10.66 2.31
N GLY A 60 1.75 -9.80 1.91
CA GLY A 60 2.89 -9.32 2.69
C GLY A 60 2.53 -8.36 3.84
N GLN A 61 1.48 -8.66 4.61
CA GLN A 61 1.11 -7.94 5.83
C GLN A 61 1.87 -8.48 7.04
N TRP A 62 3.19 -8.27 7.03
CA TRP A 62 4.12 -8.91 7.95
C TRP A 62 3.88 -8.59 9.43
N GLN A 63 3.32 -7.42 9.75
CA GLN A 63 2.96 -7.06 11.13
C GLN A 63 2.04 -8.09 11.77
N ARG A 64 1.16 -8.73 10.99
CA ARG A 64 0.26 -9.78 11.50
C ARG A 64 0.99 -11.03 11.98
N SER A 65 2.24 -11.23 11.57
CA SER A 65 3.06 -12.39 11.91
C SER A 65 4.11 -12.10 12.98
N ASP A 66 4.36 -10.84 13.30
CA ASP A 66 5.40 -10.45 14.24
C ASP A 66 4.89 -10.54 15.69
N PRO A 67 5.60 -11.25 16.59
CA PRO A 67 5.14 -11.54 17.96
C PRO A 67 4.75 -10.30 18.78
N HIS A 68 5.54 -9.23 18.72
CA HIS A 68 5.22 -8.02 19.52
C HIS A 68 3.93 -7.33 19.07
N TRP A 69 3.61 -7.41 17.77
CA TRP A 69 2.34 -6.93 17.28
C TRP A 69 1.18 -7.83 17.69
N GLN A 70 1.39 -9.15 17.74
CA GLN A 70 0.40 -10.10 18.24
C GLN A 70 0.12 -9.86 19.72
N ASP A 71 1.15 -9.68 20.55
CA ASP A 71 1.01 -9.33 21.96
C ASP A 71 0.18 -8.05 22.17
N ALA A 72 0.42 -7.03 21.34
CA ALA A 72 -0.35 -5.79 21.37
C ALA A 72 -1.83 -6.04 21.03
N MET A 73 -2.12 -6.88 20.03
CA MET A 73 -3.50 -7.24 19.67
C MET A 73 -4.19 -8.07 20.77
N ASP A 74 -3.50 -8.99 21.38
CA ASP A 74 -4.02 -9.75 22.51
C ASP A 74 -4.39 -8.82 23.67
N PHE A 75 -3.56 -7.80 23.91
CA PHE A 75 -3.89 -6.79 24.92
C PHE A 75 -5.15 -5.98 24.54
N VAL A 76 -5.28 -5.53 23.28
CA VAL A 76 -6.48 -4.84 22.78
C VAL A 76 -7.72 -5.73 22.94
N HIS A 77 -7.63 -6.99 22.50
CA HIS A 77 -8.74 -7.94 22.54
C HIS A 77 -9.09 -8.40 23.97
N SER A 78 -8.19 -8.24 24.94
CA SER A 78 -8.45 -8.58 26.36
C SER A 78 -9.56 -7.75 27.00
N GLY A 79 -9.97 -6.66 26.38
CA GLY A 79 -10.98 -5.74 26.92
C GLY A 79 -10.47 -4.83 28.04
N LYS A 80 -9.20 -4.90 28.43
CA LYS A 80 -8.61 -4.05 29.50
C LYS A 80 -8.66 -2.56 29.18
N LEU A 81 -8.71 -2.17 27.90
CA LEU A 81 -8.86 -0.79 27.46
C LEU A 81 -10.32 -0.28 27.59
N GLY A 82 -11.25 -1.14 27.95
CA GLY A 82 -12.67 -0.81 27.93
C GLY A 82 -13.19 -0.62 26.50
N LYS A 83 -14.25 0.19 26.35
CA LYS A 83 -14.87 0.42 25.04
C LYS A 83 -14.10 1.47 24.25
N ILE A 84 -13.38 1.03 23.23
CA ILE A 84 -12.65 1.89 22.29
C ILE A 84 -13.69 2.68 21.44
N ARG A 85 -13.51 3.99 21.32
CA ARG A 85 -14.40 4.91 20.60
C ARG A 85 -13.75 5.56 19.40
N THR A 86 -12.44 5.65 19.41
CA THR A 86 -11.65 6.21 18.33
C THR A 86 -10.32 5.50 18.23
N VAL A 87 -9.84 5.29 17.01
CA VAL A 87 -8.51 4.80 16.69
C VAL A 87 -7.84 5.83 15.81
N ARG A 88 -6.61 6.21 16.13
CA ARG A 88 -5.80 7.10 15.30
C ARG A 88 -4.65 6.30 14.70
N VAL A 89 -4.53 6.42 13.41
CA VAL A 89 -3.48 5.82 12.59
C VAL A 89 -2.81 6.96 11.84
N PHE A 90 -1.50 7.06 11.90
CA PHE A 90 -0.79 8.17 11.26
C PHE A 90 0.58 7.74 10.75
N SER A 91 1.09 8.47 9.76
CA SER A 91 2.42 8.29 9.20
C SER A 91 2.94 9.63 8.71
N TYR A 92 3.91 10.19 9.43
CA TYR A 92 4.56 11.44 9.08
C TYR A 92 5.98 11.14 8.62
N GLN A 93 6.25 11.33 7.33
CA GLN A 93 7.46 10.85 6.65
C GLN A 93 8.34 12.03 6.22
N GLY A 94 9.01 12.67 7.18
CA GLY A 94 9.91 13.78 6.92
C GLY A 94 11.14 13.42 6.08
N TRP A 95 11.50 12.14 6.04
CA TRP A 95 12.56 11.63 5.19
C TRP A 95 12.22 11.60 3.68
N CYS A 96 10.95 11.81 3.31
CA CYS A 96 10.52 11.92 1.91
C CYS A 96 10.65 13.37 1.43
N PRO A 97 11.71 13.72 0.70
CA PRO A 97 11.88 15.07 0.18
C PRO A 97 10.95 15.33 -1.01
N SER A 98 10.75 16.60 -1.33
CA SER A 98 10.17 17.01 -2.62
C SER A 98 10.94 16.39 -3.79
N ILE A 99 10.21 15.93 -4.80
CA ILE A 99 10.76 15.35 -6.02
C ILE A 99 10.75 16.43 -7.11
N PRO A 100 11.90 16.98 -7.49
CA PRO A 100 11.94 18.07 -8.48
C PRO A 100 11.43 17.57 -9.84
N VAL A 101 10.69 18.43 -10.53
CA VAL A 101 10.24 18.17 -11.91
C VAL A 101 11.46 18.03 -12.83
N LYS A 102 11.53 16.92 -13.57
CA LYS A 102 12.59 16.64 -14.54
C LYS A 102 12.00 16.35 -15.90
N PRO A 103 12.70 16.69 -16.99
CA PRO A 103 12.27 16.31 -18.33
C PRO A 103 12.37 14.78 -18.51
N ASP A 104 11.61 14.29 -19.49
CA ASP A 104 11.79 12.92 -19.94
C ASP A 104 13.18 12.76 -20.58
N GLU A 105 13.74 11.58 -20.46
CA GLU A 105 15.11 11.25 -20.91
C GLU A 105 15.14 9.91 -21.64
N PRO A 106 16.19 9.62 -22.41
CA PRO A 106 16.36 8.30 -23.01
C PRO A 106 16.39 7.18 -21.97
N VAL A 107 15.83 6.03 -22.32
CA VAL A 107 15.90 4.83 -21.47
C VAL A 107 17.35 4.50 -21.18
N PRO A 108 17.75 4.29 -19.91
CA PRO A 108 19.13 3.91 -19.56
C PRO A 108 19.56 2.60 -20.21
N ALA A 109 20.83 2.50 -20.56
CA ALA A 109 21.37 1.27 -21.13
C ALA A 109 21.15 0.07 -20.19
N GLY A 110 20.71 -1.06 -20.76
CA GLY A 110 20.43 -2.29 -20.01
C GLY A 110 19.06 -2.34 -19.31
N VAL A 111 18.22 -1.32 -19.47
CA VAL A 111 16.85 -1.32 -18.95
C VAL A 111 15.88 -1.73 -20.04
N ASP A 112 15.10 -2.78 -19.81
CA ASP A 112 13.91 -3.10 -20.60
C ASP A 112 12.73 -2.31 -20.03
N TYR A 113 12.53 -1.10 -20.57
CA TYR A 113 11.52 -0.19 -20.06
C TYR A 113 10.09 -0.62 -20.46
N ASP A 114 9.91 -1.27 -21.61
CA ASP A 114 8.61 -1.83 -22.00
C ASP A 114 8.17 -2.93 -21.03
N MET A 115 9.10 -3.79 -20.62
CA MET A 115 8.86 -4.80 -19.59
C MET A 115 8.59 -4.15 -18.22
N TRP A 116 9.33 -3.10 -17.86
CA TRP A 116 9.09 -2.38 -16.60
C TRP A 116 7.71 -1.75 -16.55
N LEU A 117 7.28 -1.09 -17.64
CA LEU A 117 5.93 -0.52 -17.76
C LEU A 117 4.84 -1.59 -17.65
N GLY A 118 5.03 -2.72 -18.29
CA GLY A 118 4.06 -3.83 -18.25
C GLY A 118 2.63 -3.40 -18.55
N PRO A 119 1.70 -3.55 -17.58
CA PRO A 119 0.30 -3.16 -17.75
C PRO A 119 0.03 -1.66 -17.63
N ALA A 120 0.99 -0.88 -17.14
CA ALA A 120 0.84 0.57 -16.98
C ALA A 120 0.78 1.28 -18.34
N PRO A 121 0.18 2.48 -18.42
CA PRO A 121 0.16 3.28 -19.63
C PRO A 121 1.56 3.55 -20.18
N LYS A 122 1.71 3.49 -21.50
CA LYS A 122 2.99 3.82 -22.15
C LYS A 122 3.28 5.32 -22.00
N ARG A 123 4.41 5.61 -21.36
CA ARG A 123 4.94 6.96 -21.14
C ARG A 123 6.43 6.98 -21.49
N PRO A 124 6.98 8.12 -21.95
CA PRO A 124 8.42 8.30 -22.08
C PRO A 124 9.13 8.03 -20.75
N PHE A 125 10.37 7.57 -20.82
CA PHE A 125 11.12 7.32 -19.60
C PHE A 125 11.38 8.62 -18.84
N ASN A 126 11.12 8.58 -17.54
CA ASN A 126 11.44 9.66 -16.62
C ASN A 126 11.96 9.06 -15.32
N ARG A 127 13.12 9.52 -14.90
CA ARG A 127 13.80 8.99 -13.70
C ARG A 127 12.98 9.13 -12.42
N ASN A 128 12.13 10.14 -12.34
CA ASN A 128 11.25 10.34 -11.19
C ASN A 128 10.19 9.24 -11.05
N ARG A 129 9.80 8.58 -12.15
CA ARG A 129 8.81 7.51 -12.17
C ARG A 129 9.42 6.11 -12.07
N PHE A 130 10.71 6.01 -11.83
CA PHE A 130 11.46 4.76 -11.88
C PHE A 130 12.04 4.38 -10.51
N HIS A 131 12.30 3.07 -10.27
CA HIS A 131 12.76 2.54 -9.01
C HIS A 131 11.89 2.96 -7.82
N PHE A 132 12.47 3.45 -6.73
CA PHE A 132 11.79 3.76 -5.47
C PHE A 132 10.64 4.77 -5.63
N THR A 133 10.83 5.79 -6.45
CA THR A 133 9.91 6.93 -6.57
C THR A 133 8.65 6.65 -7.40
N PHE A 134 8.54 5.50 -8.05
CA PHE A 134 7.31 5.08 -8.73
C PHE A 134 6.07 5.16 -7.81
N ARG A 135 6.26 5.02 -6.52
CA ARG A 135 5.22 5.08 -5.48
C ARG A 135 4.34 6.31 -5.52
N TRP A 136 4.87 7.40 -6.04
CA TRP A 136 4.22 8.71 -6.05
C TRP A 136 3.50 9.04 -7.35
N PHE A 137 3.31 8.04 -8.23
CA PHE A 137 2.69 8.21 -9.55
C PHE A 137 1.56 7.20 -9.73
N TRP A 138 0.36 7.71 -10.07
CA TRP A 138 -0.88 6.93 -10.14
C TRP A 138 -0.84 5.74 -11.10
N ASP A 139 -0.05 5.82 -12.17
CA ASP A 139 0.10 4.71 -13.12
C ASP A 139 0.72 3.45 -12.49
N TYR A 140 1.43 3.60 -11.38
CA TYR A 140 2.24 2.53 -10.80
C TYR A 140 1.88 2.17 -9.36
N ALA A 141 1.36 3.14 -8.59
CA ALA A 141 1.06 2.98 -7.16
C ALA A 141 0.07 4.05 -6.67
N GLY A 142 -0.24 4.05 -5.38
CA GLY A 142 -1.22 4.96 -4.75
C GLY A 142 -0.65 5.85 -3.65
N GLY A 143 0.65 6.17 -3.69
CA GLY A 143 1.30 7.05 -2.71
C GLY A 143 1.39 6.45 -1.31
N LEU A 144 1.53 7.31 -0.32
CA LEU A 144 1.72 6.88 1.07
C LEU A 144 0.51 6.13 1.63
N MET A 145 -0.69 6.39 1.10
CA MET A 145 -1.90 5.68 1.50
C MET A 145 -1.81 4.18 1.22
N THR A 146 -1.26 3.78 0.07
CA THR A 146 -1.13 2.36 -0.29
C THR A 146 0.22 1.78 0.14
N ASP A 147 1.27 2.61 0.30
CA ASP A 147 2.58 2.12 0.73
C ASP A 147 2.64 1.88 2.25
N TRP A 148 2.28 2.88 3.08
CA TRP A 148 2.26 2.78 4.54
C TRP A 148 0.86 2.57 5.13
N GLY A 149 -0.14 3.24 4.56
CA GLY A 149 -1.51 3.14 5.05
C GLY A 149 -2.03 1.71 5.04
N VAL A 150 -1.66 0.90 4.06
CA VAL A 150 -2.05 -0.51 3.99
C VAL A 150 -1.56 -1.32 5.20
N HIS A 151 -0.37 -1.05 5.72
CA HIS A 151 0.13 -1.71 6.91
C HIS A 151 -0.63 -1.29 8.17
N LEU A 152 -0.74 0.02 8.36
CA LEU A 152 -1.18 0.59 9.63
C LEU A 152 -2.72 0.53 9.78
N LEU A 153 -3.46 0.76 8.68
CA LEU A 153 -4.91 0.59 8.68
C LEU A 153 -5.31 -0.88 8.82
N ASP A 154 -4.60 -1.80 8.15
CA ASP A 154 -4.82 -3.23 8.31
C ASP A 154 -4.75 -3.65 9.78
N TYR A 155 -3.75 -3.12 10.48
CA TYR A 155 -3.54 -3.42 11.88
C TYR A 155 -4.63 -2.83 12.78
N ALA A 156 -5.09 -1.61 12.49
CA ALA A 156 -6.23 -1.01 13.18
C ALA A 156 -7.53 -1.81 12.97
N LEU A 157 -7.78 -2.26 11.73
CA LEU A 157 -8.94 -3.11 11.42
C LEU A 157 -8.86 -4.46 12.14
N TYR A 158 -7.68 -5.05 12.20
CA TYR A 158 -7.43 -6.30 12.93
C TYR A 158 -7.67 -6.13 14.44
N GLY A 159 -7.13 -5.08 15.05
CA GLY A 159 -7.31 -4.78 16.47
C GLY A 159 -8.77 -4.50 16.86
N MET A 160 -9.54 -3.91 15.94
CA MET A 160 -10.97 -3.63 16.16
C MET A 160 -11.89 -4.77 15.70
N ASN A 161 -11.33 -5.84 15.12
CA ASN A 161 -12.05 -7.00 14.57
C ASN A 161 -13.18 -6.60 13.61
N VAL A 162 -12.84 -5.74 12.64
CA VAL A 162 -13.77 -5.22 11.61
C VAL A 162 -13.16 -5.35 10.22
N THR A 163 -14.01 -5.36 9.19
CA THR A 163 -13.59 -5.52 7.80
C THR A 163 -13.89 -4.30 6.93
N ALA A 164 -15.02 -3.67 7.09
CA ALA A 164 -15.45 -2.56 6.24
C ALA A 164 -16.16 -1.46 7.04
N PRO A 165 -15.88 -0.18 6.76
CA PRO A 165 -16.59 0.94 7.36
C PRO A 165 -17.97 1.16 6.73
N LYS A 166 -18.85 1.83 7.47
CA LYS A 166 -20.16 2.28 6.96
C LYS A 166 -20.06 3.50 6.05
N SER A 167 -19.10 4.37 6.33
CA SER A 167 -18.84 5.56 5.53
C SER A 167 -17.37 5.98 5.64
N ILE A 168 -16.92 6.67 4.62
CA ILE A 168 -15.56 7.20 4.52
C ILE A 168 -15.66 8.67 4.11
N MET A 169 -14.90 9.52 4.79
CA MET A 169 -14.65 10.91 4.39
C MET A 169 -13.14 11.11 4.23
N ALA A 170 -12.75 11.84 3.20
CA ALA A 170 -11.35 12.14 2.94
C ALA A 170 -11.14 13.59 2.54
N SER A 171 -10.01 14.16 2.94
CA SER A 171 -9.53 15.47 2.51
C SER A 171 -8.02 15.42 2.43
N GLY A 172 -7.46 16.04 1.40
CA GLY A 172 -6.01 16.06 1.20
C GLY A 172 -5.64 16.67 -0.15
N GLY A 173 -4.36 16.71 -0.41
CA GLY A 173 -3.82 17.28 -1.63
C GLY A 173 -2.31 17.41 -1.56
N LYS A 174 -1.76 18.16 -2.52
CA LYS A 174 -0.36 18.54 -2.58
C LYS A 174 -0.18 19.91 -1.91
N PHE A 175 0.02 19.89 -0.58
CA PHE A 175 0.10 21.12 0.23
C PHE A 175 1.52 21.37 0.75
N GLY A 176 2.28 20.31 1.06
CA GLY A 176 3.66 20.39 1.47
C GLY A 176 4.59 20.66 0.28
N TYR A 177 4.35 20.00 -0.85
CA TYR A 177 5.16 20.09 -2.07
C TYR A 177 4.30 20.36 -3.31
N PRO A 178 3.63 21.54 -3.41
CA PRO A 178 2.64 21.81 -4.45
C PRO A 178 3.19 21.73 -5.87
N ASP A 179 4.46 22.07 -6.07
CA ASP A 179 5.10 22.22 -7.37
C ASP A 179 6.06 21.05 -7.72
N ASP A 180 6.08 20.00 -6.90
CA ASP A 180 6.92 18.85 -7.17
C ASP A 180 6.34 17.90 -8.24
N ALA A 181 7.12 16.89 -8.65
CA ALA A 181 6.73 15.96 -9.70
C ALA A 181 5.72 14.89 -9.26
N CYS A 182 5.46 14.73 -7.96
CA CYS A 182 4.55 13.70 -7.44
C CYS A 182 3.11 13.96 -7.91
N GLU A 183 2.37 12.89 -8.16
CA GLU A 183 0.95 12.94 -8.54
C GLU A 183 0.03 12.63 -7.36
N THR A 184 0.51 11.89 -6.36
CA THR A 184 -0.26 11.51 -5.17
C THR A 184 -0.24 12.61 -4.11
N PRO A 185 -1.25 12.68 -3.24
CA PRO A 185 -1.27 13.64 -2.13
C PRO A 185 -0.05 13.50 -1.22
N ASP A 186 0.55 14.61 -0.84
CA ASP A 186 1.56 14.67 0.21
C ASP A 186 0.95 14.82 1.61
N LEU A 187 -0.29 15.33 1.69
CA LEU A 187 -1.12 15.31 2.88
C LEU A 187 -2.47 14.64 2.57
N LEU A 188 -2.88 13.71 3.41
CA LEU A 188 -4.20 13.08 3.31
C LEU A 188 -4.72 12.72 4.71
N GLN A 189 -5.94 13.10 4.97
CA GLN A 189 -6.68 12.74 6.16
C GLN A 189 -7.95 12.00 5.77
N THR A 190 -8.22 10.86 6.43
CA THR A 190 -9.44 10.10 6.20
C THR A 190 -10.09 9.72 7.51
N ILE A 191 -11.43 9.68 7.52
CA ILE A 191 -12.23 9.22 8.65
C ILE A 191 -13.11 8.07 8.17
N TYR A 192 -12.94 6.93 8.81
CA TYR A 192 -13.73 5.73 8.60
C TYR A 192 -14.71 5.56 9.75
N THR A 193 -16.00 5.51 9.47
CA THR A 193 -17.06 5.36 10.48
C THR A 193 -17.51 3.91 10.57
N PHE A 194 -17.45 3.36 11.79
CA PHE A 194 -17.95 2.03 12.13
C PHE A 194 -19.06 2.11 13.18
N ASP A 195 -19.63 0.97 13.56
CA ASP A 195 -20.61 0.91 14.65
C ASP A 195 -19.95 1.24 16.01
N GLY A 196 -20.19 2.44 16.49
CA GLY A 196 -19.78 2.87 17.82
C GLY A 196 -18.35 3.39 17.95
N PHE A 197 -17.59 3.50 16.86
CA PHE A 197 -16.26 4.09 16.84
C PHE A 197 -15.87 4.63 15.47
N THR A 198 -14.79 5.39 15.43
CA THR A 198 -14.16 5.87 14.20
C THR A 198 -12.69 5.46 14.14
N VAL A 199 -12.19 5.22 12.93
CA VAL A 199 -10.76 5.14 12.63
C VAL A 199 -10.37 6.36 11.80
N MET A 200 -9.30 7.03 12.18
CA MET A 200 -8.73 8.14 11.42
C MET A 200 -7.37 7.72 10.87
N TRP A 201 -7.14 8.02 9.60
CA TRP A 201 -5.83 7.97 8.98
C TRP A 201 -5.36 9.38 8.69
N ASP A 202 -4.09 9.67 9.02
CA ASP A 202 -3.47 10.96 8.79
C ASP A 202 -2.04 10.75 8.30
N HIS A 203 -1.72 11.25 7.10
CA HIS A 203 -0.35 11.20 6.64
C HIS A 203 0.14 12.55 6.11
N ALA A 204 1.44 12.76 6.25
CA ALA A 204 2.14 13.88 5.66
C ALA A 204 3.55 13.50 5.23
N LEU A 205 3.95 13.95 4.03
CA LEU A 205 5.34 13.94 3.57
C LEU A 205 5.99 15.28 3.94
N GLY A 206 7.29 15.24 4.24
CA GLY A 206 8.04 16.46 4.59
C GLY A 206 7.74 17.06 5.95
N ILE A 207 7.01 16.36 6.79
CA ILE A 207 6.73 16.74 8.17
C ILE A 207 7.27 15.64 9.09
N ASP A 208 8.23 16.02 9.93
CA ASP A 208 8.74 15.16 11.00
C ASP A 208 7.96 15.39 12.30
N ASP A 209 7.97 14.37 13.15
CA ASP A 209 7.51 14.42 14.54
C ASP A 209 6.07 14.88 14.76
N GLY A 210 5.26 15.01 13.76
CA GLY A 210 3.82 15.29 13.84
C GLY A 210 3.29 15.84 15.17
N ALA A 211 2.00 15.87 15.35
CA ALA A 211 1.36 16.34 16.60
C ALA A 211 1.72 15.51 17.86
N TYR A 212 2.33 14.35 17.70
CA TYR A 212 2.64 13.42 18.80
C TYR A 212 4.14 13.15 18.96
N GLY A 213 5.02 13.91 18.29
CA GLY A 213 6.47 13.75 18.38
C GLY A 213 6.97 12.40 17.85
N ARG A 214 6.27 11.78 16.90
CA ARG A 214 6.65 10.51 16.26
C ARG A 214 6.27 10.52 14.79
N SER A 215 7.08 9.85 13.98
CA SER A 215 6.86 9.74 12.53
C SER A 215 5.76 8.72 12.15
N GLU A 216 5.42 7.80 13.07
CA GLU A 216 4.42 6.73 12.86
C GLU A 216 3.86 6.15 14.18
#